data_0d1f857261775a435d8a489c9b4ff825
#
_entry.id   0d1f857261775a435d8a489c9b4ff825
#
_cell.length_a   1.000
_cell.length_b   1.000
_cell.length_c   1.000
_cell.angle_alpha   90.00
_cell.angle_beta   90.00
_cell.angle_gamma   90.00
#
_symmetry.space_group_name_H-M   'P 1'
#
loop_
_entity.id
_entity.type
_entity.pdbx_description
1 polymer ?
#
loop_
_entity_poly.entity_id
_entity_poly.type
_entity_poly.pdbx_seq_one_letter_code
_entity_poly.pdbx_strand_id
1 'polypeptide(L)'
;MDYQHLISDCVKQIPPSGIRKYFDLLDDSHISLGVGEPDFPTPDRIRKYVAERLKNERVPYSSNSGDPHLRELIVRFLDERYGISGYESIENVLITVGASQAIDLAMRAILNPGDEVIVHEPCYVSYKPAVELAGGTAVPVSTKPE
;
A
#
# COMPACT_ATOMS: atom_id res chain seq x y z
N MET A 1 28.24 18.36 -2.43
CA MET A 1 28.54 17.19 -3.32
C MET A 1 27.29 16.90 -4.14
N ASP A 2 27.47 16.72 -5.43
CA ASP A 2 26.36 16.32 -6.32
C ASP A 2 26.26 14.79 -6.34
N TYR A 3 25.16 14.25 -5.83
CA TYR A 3 24.91 12.81 -5.77
C TYR A 3 23.95 12.32 -6.88
N GLN A 4 23.58 13.19 -7.82
CA GLN A 4 22.61 12.85 -8.89
C GLN A 4 23.04 11.64 -9.74
N HIS A 5 24.35 11.44 -9.88
CA HIS A 5 24.90 10.29 -10.62
C HIS A 5 24.69 8.92 -9.92
N LEU A 6 24.36 8.93 -8.61
CA LEU A 6 24.07 7.70 -7.85
C LEU A 6 22.61 7.27 -7.92
N ILE A 7 21.74 8.16 -8.38
CA ILE A 7 20.30 7.88 -8.46
C ILE A 7 20.01 7.19 -9.78
N SER A 8 19.25 6.09 -9.77
CA SER A 8 18.84 5.40 -10.99
C SER A 8 17.96 6.28 -11.87
N ASP A 9 18.02 6.08 -13.18
CA ASP A 9 17.26 6.89 -14.14
C ASP A 9 15.75 6.71 -13.97
N CYS A 10 15.30 5.52 -13.59
CA CYS A 10 13.92 5.24 -13.24
C CYS A 10 13.43 6.14 -12.09
N VAL A 11 14.21 6.26 -11.00
CA VAL A 11 13.83 7.10 -9.85
C VAL A 11 13.86 8.59 -10.20
N LYS A 12 14.80 9.03 -11.04
CA LYS A 12 14.87 10.43 -11.50
C LYS A 12 13.63 10.88 -12.27
N GLN A 13 12.96 9.96 -12.95
CA GLN A 13 11.75 10.25 -13.73
C GLN A 13 10.50 10.38 -12.88
N ILE A 14 10.52 9.89 -11.63
CA ILE A 14 9.36 9.96 -10.73
C ILE A 14 9.32 11.32 -10.05
N PRO A 15 8.29 12.14 -10.31
CA PRO A 15 8.17 13.44 -9.66
C PRO A 15 7.83 13.27 -8.16
N PRO A 16 8.19 14.25 -7.32
CA PRO A 16 7.73 14.28 -5.93
C PRO A 16 6.21 14.23 -5.84
N SER A 17 5.69 13.54 -4.82
CA SER A 17 4.25 13.42 -4.60
C SER A 17 3.57 14.79 -4.53
N GLY A 18 2.60 15.04 -5.42
CA GLY A 18 1.84 16.28 -5.46
C GLY A 18 1.01 16.56 -4.21
N ILE A 19 0.59 15.51 -3.49
CA ILE A 19 -0.21 15.62 -2.26
C ILE A 19 0.57 16.36 -1.17
N ARG A 20 1.87 16.11 -1.03
CA ARG A 20 2.69 16.73 0.03
C ARG A 20 2.75 18.26 -0.07
N LYS A 21 2.65 18.82 -1.26
CA LYS A 21 2.62 20.27 -1.44
C LYS A 21 1.45 20.97 -0.73
N TYR A 22 0.37 20.24 -0.50
CA TYR A 22 -0.82 20.79 0.15
C TYR A 22 -0.76 20.66 1.68
N PHE A 23 0.02 19.71 2.22
CA PHE A 23 0.17 19.59 3.67
C PHE A 23 0.84 20.81 4.31
N ASP A 24 1.82 21.39 3.61
CA ASP A 24 2.56 22.57 4.09
C ASP A 24 1.69 23.85 4.07
N LEU A 25 0.51 23.79 3.45
CA LEU A 25 -0.45 24.89 3.36
C LEU A 25 -1.57 24.82 4.40
N LEU A 26 -1.66 23.71 5.15
CA LEU A 26 -2.72 23.48 6.13
C LEU A 26 -2.31 24.09 7.47
N ASP A 27 -3.23 24.82 8.10
CA ASP A 27 -3.17 25.29 9.47
C ASP A 27 -4.45 24.88 10.22
N ASP A 28 -4.55 25.22 11.49
CA ASP A 28 -5.66 24.86 12.37
C ASP A 28 -7.02 25.42 11.93
N SER A 29 -7.06 26.34 10.96
CA SER A 29 -8.29 26.90 10.40
C SER A 29 -8.87 26.06 9.27
N HIS A 30 -8.12 25.07 8.75
CA HIS A 30 -8.51 24.28 7.60
C HIS A 30 -9.13 22.94 8.01
N ILE A 31 -10.18 22.54 7.30
CA ILE A 31 -10.71 21.17 7.34
C ILE A 31 -10.03 20.38 6.23
N SER A 32 -9.09 19.50 6.59
CA SER A 32 -8.38 18.70 5.60
C SER A 32 -9.24 17.53 5.11
N LEU A 33 -9.46 17.46 3.82
CA LEU A 33 -10.06 16.31 3.11
C LEU A 33 -9.02 15.62 2.19
N GLY A 34 -7.73 15.95 2.37
CA GLY A 34 -6.66 15.49 1.48
C GLY A 34 -6.12 14.10 1.81
N VAL A 35 -6.25 13.65 3.05
CA VAL A 35 -5.78 12.34 3.51
C VAL A 35 -6.97 11.49 3.89
N GLY A 36 -7.04 10.30 3.32
CA GLY A 36 -8.08 9.32 3.65
C GLY A 36 -7.75 8.53 4.91
N GLU A 37 -7.60 9.21 6.04
CA GLU A 37 -7.38 8.58 7.34
C GLU A 37 -8.59 8.81 8.27
N PRO A 38 -8.94 7.83 9.13
CA PRO A 38 -9.97 8.03 10.15
C PRO A 38 -9.55 9.09 11.15
N ASP A 39 -10.44 10.03 11.48
CA ASP A 39 -10.21 11.09 12.48
C ASP A 39 -10.53 10.65 13.92
N PHE A 40 -10.89 9.38 14.13
CA PHE A 40 -11.12 8.78 15.42
C PHE A 40 -10.04 7.76 15.77
N PRO A 41 -9.72 7.62 17.07
CA PRO A 41 -8.64 6.73 17.50
C PRO A 41 -8.98 5.26 17.28
N THR A 42 -7.95 4.44 17.14
CA THR A 42 -8.12 2.97 17.17
C THR A 42 -8.94 2.55 18.40
N PRO A 43 -9.91 1.64 18.26
CA PRO A 43 -10.78 1.20 19.35
C PRO A 43 -9.98 0.78 20.60
N ASP A 44 -10.45 1.20 21.76
CA ASP A 44 -9.78 0.98 23.05
C ASP A 44 -9.43 -0.48 23.33
N ARG A 45 -10.31 -1.40 22.95
CA ARG A 45 -10.07 -2.84 23.10
C ARG A 45 -8.81 -3.27 22.36
N ILE A 46 -8.61 -2.79 21.13
CA ILE A 46 -7.44 -3.12 20.31
C ILE A 46 -6.19 -2.50 20.92
N ARG A 47 -6.25 -1.20 21.28
CA ARG A 47 -5.10 -0.49 21.88
C ARG A 47 -4.63 -1.15 23.17
N LYS A 48 -5.57 -1.49 24.08
CA LYS A 48 -5.26 -2.16 25.34
C LYS A 48 -4.64 -3.54 25.12
N TYR A 49 -5.21 -4.34 24.21
CA TYR A 49 -4.69 -5.66 23.88
C TYR A 49 -3.25 -5.59 23.34
N VAL A 50 -2.99 -4.70 22.38
CA VAL A 50 -1.65 -4.53 21.81
C VAL A 50 -0.65 -4.05 22.86
N ALA A 51 -1.02 -3.07 23.67
CA ALA A 51 -0.15 -2.55 24.75
C ALA A 51 0.21 -3.63 25.78
N GLU A 52 -0.74 -4.48 26.16
CA GLU A 52 -0.51 -5.59 27.10
C GLU A 52 0.42 -6.65 26.49
N ARG A 53 0.22 -7.01 25.23
CA ARG A 53 1.08 -7.96 24.51
C ARG A 53 2.50 -7.45 24.41
N LEU A 54 2.70 -6.21 23.95
CA LEU A 54 4.02 -5.60 23.83
C LEU A 54 4.76 -5.49 25.17
N LYS A 55 4.04 -5.33 26.27
CA LYS A 55 4.63 -5.27 27.63
C LYS A 55 5.09 -6.61 28.13
N ASN A 56 4.38 -7.69 27.82
CA ASN A 56 4.54 -9.00 28.45
C ASN A 56 5.18 -10.04 27.51
N GLU A 57 5.21 -9.81 26.22
CA GLU A 57 5.68 -10.79 25.22
C GLU A 57 6.81 -10.23 24.37
N ARG A 58 7.66 -11.13 23.91
CA ARG A 58 8.68 -10.79 22.90
C ARG A 58 7.99 -10.64 21.54
N VAL A 59 8.47 -9.70 20.73
CA VAL A 59 8.06 -9.57 19.32
C VAL A 59 9.14 -10.23 18.46
N PRO A 60 8.99 -11.51 18.10
CA PRO A 60 9.93 -12.20 17.24
C PRO A 60 9.73 -11.82 15.76
N TYR A 61 10.68 -12.21 14.93
CA TYR A 61 10.43 -12.21 13.48
C TYR A 61 9.30 -13.20 13.15
N SER A 62 8.42 -12.80 12.24
CA SER A 62 7.41 -13.68 11.65
C SER A 62 7.94 -14.34 10.37
N SER A 63 7.15 -15.22 9.76
CA SER A 63 7.40 -15.69 8.40
C SER A 63 7.46 -14.52 7.42
N ASN A 64 8.24 -14.64 6.33
CA ASN A 64 8.32 -13.64 5.27
C ASN A 64 6.96 -13.34 4.63
N SER A 65 6.05 -14.32 4.65
CA SER A 65 4.67 -14.14 4.16
C SER A 65 3.71 -13.58 5.22
N GLY A 66 4.20 -13.31 6.42
CA GLY A 66 3.42 -12.84 7.55
C GLY A 66 3.03 -13.96 8.53
N ASP A 67 2.40 -13.57 9.63
CA ASP A 67 1.95 -14.50 10.67
C ASP A 67 0.94 -15.52 10.12
N PRO A 68 1.18 -16.85 10.28
CA PRO A 68 0.31 -17.87 9.73
C PRO A 68 -1.12 -17.79 10.25
N HIS A 69 -1.30 -17.52 11.54
CA HIS A 69 -2.62 -17.42 12.13
C HIS A 69 -3.42 -16.22 11.58
N LEU A 70 -2.76 -15.07 11.38
CA LEU A 70 -3.38 -13.92 10.73
C LEU A 70 -3.83 -14.26 9.30
N ARG A 71 -3.01 -14.98 8.54
CA ARG A 71 -3.32 -15.41 7.18
C ARG A 71 -4.54 -16.34 7.12
N GLU A 72 -4.64 -17.29 8.06
CA GLU A 72 -5.82 -18.16 8.23
C GLU A 72 -7.08 -17.36 8.55
N LEU A 73 -6.96 -16.37 9.47
CA LEU A 73 -8.07 -15.50 9.82
C LEU A 73 -8.57 -14.67 8.63
N ILE A 74 -7.66 -14.22 7.76
CA ILE A 74 -8.02 -13.48 6.54
C ILE A 74 -8.79 -14.36 5.58
N VAL A 75 -8.32 -15.58 5.31
CA VAL A 75 -9.03 -16.54 4.44
C VAL A 75 -10.43 -16.81 4.96
N ARG A 76 -10.54 -17.12 6.24
CA ARG A 76 -11.84 -17.33 6.89
C ARG A 76 -12.76 -16.11 6.79
N PHE A 77 -12.23 -14.93 7.04
CA PHE A 77 -13.01 -13.68 6.91
C PHE A 77 -13.53 -13.44 5.49
N LEU A 78 -12.71 -13.73 4.47
CA LEU A 78 -13.11 -13.59 3.07
C LEU A 78 -14.23 -14.58 2.71
N ASP A 79 -14.13 -15.82 3.18
CA ASP A 79 -15.16 -16.83 2.97
C ASP A 79 -16.47 -16.47 3.70
N GLU A 80 -16.41 -16.24 5.00
CA GLU A 80 -17.59 -15.91 5.83
C GLU A 80 -18.30 -14.63 5.41
N ARG A 81 -17.54 -13.61 5.01
CA ARG A 81 -18.08 -12.27 4.75
C ARG A 81 -18.50 -12.06 3.30
N TYR A 82 -17.77 -12.65 2.35
CA TYR A 82 -17.94 -12.39 0.92
C TYR A 82 -18.19 -13.66 0.10
N GLY A 83 -18.18 -14.84 0.71
CA GLY A 83 -18.32 -16.11 0.00
C GLY A 83 -17.15 -16.43 -0.94
N ILE A 84 -15.98 -15.83 -0.68
CA ILE A 84 -14.76 -16.05 -1.45
C ILE A 84 -14.04 -17.25 -0.85
N SER A 85 -14.16 -18.41 -1.48
CA SER A 85 -13.53 -19.67 -1.06
C SER A 85 -12.43 -20.11 -2.04
N GLY A 86 -11.68 -21.15 -1.66
CA GLY A 86 -10.64 -21.75 -2.51
C GLY A 86 -9.25 -21.16 -2.32
N TYR A 87 -9.05 -20.28 -1.34
CA TYR A 87 -7.73 -19.81 -0.93
C TYR A 87 -7.18 -20.64 0.22
N GLU A 88 -5.91 -21.02 0.12
CA GLU A 88 -5.16 -21.63 1.21
C GLU A 88 -4.25 -20.59 1.84
N SER A 89 -4.37 -20.36 3.16
CA SER A 89 -3.70 -19.26 3.86
C SER A 89 -2.18 -19.20 3.67
N ILE A 90 -1.55 -20.38 3.55
CA ILE A 90 -0.08 -20.47 3.44
C ILE A 90 0.40 -20.09 2.03
N GLU A 91 -0.35 -20.45 0.99
CA GLU A 91 0.06 -20.31 -0.41
C GLU A 91 -0.48 -19.04 -1.08
N ASN A 92 -1.67 -18.59 -0.67
CA ASN A 92 -2.40 -17.56 -1.39
C ASN A 92 -2.46 -16.20 -0.67
N VAL A 93 -1.98 -16.11 0.57
CA VAL A 93 -2.04 -14.86 1.35
C VAL A 93 -0.65 -14.39 1.75
N LEU A 94 -0.33 -13.17 1.38
CA LEU A 94 0.87 -12.44 1.77
C LEU A 94 0.49 -11.19 2.56
N ILE A 95 1.05 -11.03 3.74
CA ILE A 95 0.89 -9.83 4.56
C ILE A 95 1.90 -8.78 4.14
N THR A 96 1.44 -7.57 3.90
CA THR A 96 2.26 -6.44 3.44
C THR A 96 2.15 -5.23 4.37
N VAL A 97 3.13 -4.34 4.30
CA VAL A 97 3.09 -3.04 5.00
C VAL A 97 2.22 -2.07 4.19
N GLY A 98 0.91 -2.24 4.31
CA GLY A 98 -0.09 -1.47 3.59
C GLY A 98 -0.30 -1.91 2.13
N ALA A 99 -1.38 -1.38 1.54
CA ALA A 99 -1.76 -1.68 0.16
C ALA A 99 -0.72 -1.21 -0.87
N SER A 100 0.05 -0.16 -0.57
CA SER A 100 1.10 0.33 -1.48
C SER A 100 2.19 -0.70 -1.70
N GLN A 101 2.62 -1.42 -0.66
CA GLN A 101 3.57 -2.52 -0.81
C GLN A 101 2.96 -3.70 -1.58
N ALA A 102 1.69 -4.01 -1.34
CA ALA A 102 1.01 -5.07 -2.08
C ALA A 102 0.99 -4.78 -3.59
N ILE A 103 0.69 -3.55 -3.97
CA ILE A 103 0.68 -3.10 -5.36
C ILE A 103 2.09 -3.14 -5.95
N ASP A 104 3.10 -2.61 -5.26
CA ASP A 104 4.50 -2.64 -5.71
C ASP A 104 4.98 -4.09 -5.95
N LEU A 105 4.72 -5.00 -5.01
CA LEU A 105 5.08 -6.41 -5.15
C LEU A 105 4.34 -7.08 -6.30
N ALA A 106 3.04 -6.80 -6.49
CA ALA A 106 2.28 -7.34 -7.60
C ALA A 106 2.86 -6.86 -8.95
N MET A 107 3.15 -5.56 -9.09
CA MET A 107 3.75 -5.03 -10.32
C MET A 107 5.11 -5.67 -10.60
N ARG A 108 5.99 -5.77 -9.60
CA ARG A 108 7.29 -6.45 -9.76
C ARG A 108 7.19 -7.93 -10.10
N ALA A 109 6.12 -8.60 -9.68
CA ALA A 109 5.92 -10.03 -9.95
C ALA A 109 5.41 -10.32 -11.36
N ILE A 110 4.69 -9.37 -11.99
CA ILE A 110 3.98 -9.63 -13.25
C ILE A 110 4.53 -8.83 -14.44
N LEU A 111 5.28 -7.73 -14.22
CA LEU A 111 5.75 -6.86 -15.31
C LEU A 111 7.17 -7.18 -15.75
N ASN A 112 7.36 -7.19 -17.05
CA ASN A 112 8.65 -7.16 -17.72
C ASN A 112 8.93 -5.77 -18.31
N PRO A 113 10.19 -5.42 -18.60
CA PRO A 113 10.50 -4.20 -19.33
C PRO A 113 9.75 -4.13 -20.67
N GLY A 114 8.98 -3.06 -20.86
CA GLY A 114 8.16 -2.85 -22.05
C GLY A 114 6.68 -3.21 -21.91
N ASP A 115 6.28 -3.87 -20.82
CA ASP A 115 4.87 -4.11 -20.54
C ASP A 115 4.15 -2.81 -20.18
N GLU A 116 2.90 -2.70 -20.58
CA GLU A 116 2.04 -1.54 -20.34
C GLU A 116 0.94 -1.87 -19.33
N VAL A 117 0.69 -0.91 -18.42
CA VAL A 117 -0.40 -1.01 -17.44
C VAL A 117 -1.32 0.19 -17.59
N ILE A 118 -2.60 -0.08 -17.84
CA ILE A 118 -3.63 0.97 -17.86
C ILE A 118 -3.86 1.48 -16.44
N VAL A 119 -3.70 2.79 -16.24
CA VAL A 119 -3.93 3.47 -14.97
C VAL A 119 -5.03 4.51 -15.18
N HIS A 120 -6.19 4.31 -14.55
CA HIS A 120 -7.27 5.29 -14.63
C HIS A 120 -6.92 6.58 -13.87
N GLU A 121 -7.34 7.72 -14.39
CA GLU A 121 -7.16 9.02 -13.74
C GLU A 121 -8.52 9.74 -13.55
N PRO A 122 -8.75 10.36 -12.36
CA PRO A 122 -7.87 10.47 -11.20
C PRO A 122 -7.71 9.16 -10.42
N CYS A 123 -6.52 8.94 -9.82
CA CYS A 123 -6.22 7.72 -9.09
C CYS A 123 -5.31 7.98 -7.87
N TYR A 124 -5.06 6.94 -7.11
CA TYR A 124 -4.09 6.99 -6.04
C TYR A 124 -2.68 7.25 -6.59
N VAL A 125 -1.98 8.18 -5.97
CA VAL A 125 -0.69 8.70 -6.45
C VAL A 125 0.43 7.66 -6.59
N SER A 126 0.31 6.51 -5.93
CA SER A 126 1.33 5.45 -5.98
C SER A 126 1.15 4.48 -7.13
N TYR A 127 0.04 4.49 -7.88
CA TYR A 127 -0.18 3.51 -8.95
C TYR A 127 0.83 3.65 -10.07
N LYS A 128 0.97 4.85 -10.62
CA LYS A 128 1.94 5.11 -11.68
C LYS A 128 3.38 4.83 -11.25
N PRO A 129 3.88 5.36 -10.11
CA PRO A 129 5.21 5.03 -9.63
C PRO A 129 5.45 3.54 -9.40
N ALA A 130 4.47 2.78 -8.92
CA ALA A 130 4.63 1.33 -8.73
C ALA A 130 4.88 0.59 -10.05
N VAL A 131 4.17 0.96 -11.12
CA VAL A 131 4.38 0.43 -12.46
C VAL A 131 5.77 0.79 -12.99
N GLU A 132 6.15 2.06 -12.91
CA GLU A 132 7.43 2.56 -13.43
C GLU A 132 8.63 1.98 -12.66
N LEU A 133 8.55 1.86 -11.34
CA LEU A 133 9.57 1.23 -10.51
C LEU A 133 9.71 -0.27 -10.75
N ALA A 134 8.66 -0.92 -11.24
CA ALA A 134 8.70 -2.31 -11.66
C ALA A 134 9.25 -2.52 -13.07
N GLY A 135 9.55 -1.44 -13.81
CA GLY A 135 10.07 -1.48 -15.18
C GLY A 135 9.02 -1.46 -16.28
N GLY A 136 7.74 -1.33 -15.92
CA GLY A 136 6.64 -1.18 -16.87
C GLY A 136 6.41 0.27 -17.28
N THR A 137 5.46 0.47 -18.18
CA THR A 137 4.98 1.77 -18.65
C THR A 137 3.55 2.01 -18.21
N ALA A 138 3.30 3.07 -17.42
CA ALA A 138 1.94 3.45 -17.05
C ALA A 138 1.24 4.19 -18.20
N VAL A 139 0.10 3.67 -18.64
CA VAL A 139 -0.74 4.29 -19.68
C VAL A 139 -1.95 4.94 -19.01
N PRO A 140 -1.97 6.27 -18.84
CA PRO A 140 -3.06 6.96 -18.17
C PRO A 140 -4.31 7.01 -19.04
N VAL A 141 -5.46 6.70 -18.44
CA VAL A 141 -6.79 6.80 -19.06
C VAL A 141 -7.67 7.70 -18.21
N SER A 142 -8.03 8.85 -18.74
CA SER A 142 -8.92 9.77 -18.03
C SER A 142 -10.34 9.21 -17.94
N THR A 143 -10.86 9.18 -16.71
CA THR A 143 -12.27 8.89 -16.44
C THR A 143 -13.01 10.20 -16.30
N LYS A 144 -14.16 10.33 -16.97
CA LYS A 144 -15.04 11.51 -16.87
C LYS A 144 -16.30 11.11 -16.11
N PRO A 145 -16.84 12.00 -15.25
CA PRO A 145 -18.21 11.81 -14.77
C PRO A 145 -19.16 11.77 -15.96
N GLU A 146 -20.16 10.89 -15.94
CA GLU A 146 -21.25 10.88 -16.91
C GLU A 146 -22.13 12.11 -16.76
#